data_0b4b4e26f78e5a9830ebc301bb163dac
#
_entry.id   0b4b4e26f78e5a9830ebc301bb163dac
#
_cell.length_a   1.000
_cell.length_b   1.000
_cell.length_c   1.000
_cell.angle_alpha   90.00
_cell.angle_beta   90.00
_cell.angle_gamma   90.00
#
_symmetry.space_group_name_H-M   'P 1'
#
loop_
_entity.id
_entity.type
_entity.pdbx_description
1 polymer ?
#
loop_
_entity_poly.entity_id
_entity_poly.type
_entity_poly.pdbx_seq_one_letter_code
_entity_poly.pdbx_strand_id
1 'polypeptide(L)'
;NRHLARDVTDSGRFMTLSFIRFDRSDRSLHWVRAGHPPALLYDPSADRFRQLIGRGLPLGVDDQYRYEEYIDTGLCAGHIIAIGTDGIWEASDRQRNNYGLGRFCEVIRQNAGLSAQAILEAVFNDIKTFTMGARQEDDITLLVAKVGENLQPGPDYVI
;
A
#
# COMPACT_ATOMS: atom_id res chain seq x y z
N ASN A 1 -4.28 -0.90 19.79
CA ASN A 1 -5.61 -1.48 19.59
C ASN A 1 -6.51 -1.35 20.83
N ARG A 2 -6.06 -1.77 22.04
CA ARG A 2 -6.89 -1.79 23.27
C ARG A 2 -7.57 -0.48 23.61
N HIS A 3 -6.88 0.66 23.50
CA HIS A 3 -7.47 1.97 23.74
C HIS A 3 -8.53 2.29 22.69
N LEU A 4 -8.20 2.14 21.42
CA LEU A 4 -9.13 2.39 20.33
C LEU A 4 -10.39 1.51 20.45
N ALA A 5 -10.22 0.21 20.74
CA ALA A 5 -11.36 -0.69 20.87
C ALA A 5 -12.33 -0.23 21.97
N ARG A 6 -11.83 0.25 23.11
CA ARG A 6 -12.67 0.81 24.18
C ARG A 6 -13.39 2.09 23.76
N ASP A 7 -12.70 2.95 23.02
CA ASP A 7 -13.25 4.24 22.61
C ASP A 7 -14.33 4.10 21.53
N VAL A 8 -14.29 3.01 20.75
CA VAL A 8 -15.21 2.80 19.61
C VAL A 8 -16.22 1.68 19.82
N THR A 9 -16.18 0.94 20.95
CA THR A 9 -17.03 -0.23 21.23
C THR A 9 -18.51 0.03 20.97
N ASP A 10 -19.01 1.19 21.43
CA ASP A 10 -20.44 1.54 21.32
C ASP A 10 -20.80 2.19 19.98
N SER A 11 -19.82 2.55 19.16
CA SER A 11 -20.04 3.27 17.90
C SER A 11 -20.07 2.37 16.66
N GLY A 12 -19.64 1.12 16.78
CA GLY A 12 -19.45 0.20 15.66
C GLY A 12 -18.37 0.64 14.66
N ARG A 13 -17.55 1.64 15.03
CA ARG A 13 -16.48 2.14 14.18
C ARG A 13 -15.23 1.27 14.31
N PHE A 14 -14.45 1.25 13.26
CA PHE A 14 -13.14 0.57 13.23
C PHE A 14 -12.16 1.39 12.39
N MET A 15 -10.90 1.06 12.47
CA MET A 15 -9.85 1.67 11.65
C MET A 15 -8.99 0.59 11.01
N THR A 16 -8.67 0.74 9.73
CA THR A 16 -7.67 -0.10 9.07
C THR A 16 -6.28 0.52 9.21
N LEU A 17 -5.26 -0.34 9.32
CA LEU A 17 -3.87 0.08 9.41
C LEU A 17 -2.98 -0.86 8.61
N SER A 18 -2.06 -0.31 7.83
CA SER A 18 -0.89 -0.98 7.30
C SER A 18 0.35 -0.32 7.89
N PHE A 19 1.19 -1.10 8.54
CA PHE A 19 2.46 -0.66 9.11
C PHE A 19 3.58 -1.39 8.39
N ILE A 20 4.53 -0.63 7.84
CA ILE A 20 5.68 -1.18 7.13
C ILE A 20 6.96 -0.54 7.68
N ARG A 21 7.94 -1.38 7.99
CA ARG A 21 9.28 -0.97 8.38
C ARG A 21 10.30 -1.58 7.43
N PHE A 22 11.17 -0.76 6.92
CA PHE A 22 12.32 -1.18 6.11
C PHE A 22 13.58 -1.17 6.97
N ASP A 23 14.20 -2.33 7.14
CA ASP A 23 15.49 -2.47 7.80
C ASP A 23 16.59 -2.45 6.73
N ARG A 24 17.43 -1.42 6.80
CA ARG A 24 18.50 -1.19 5.81
C ARG A 24 19.72 -2.08 6.06
N SER A 25 19.89 -2.58 7.27
CA SER A 25 21.08 -3.36 7.66
C SER A 25 21.08 -4.74 7.02
N ASP A 26 19.93 -5.37 6.93
CA ASP A 26 19.74 -6.71 6.35
C ASP A 26 18.82 -6.72 5.11
N ARG A 27 18.37 -5.54 4.68
CA ARG A 27 17.45 -5.36 3.54
C ARG A 27 16.15 -6.13 3.71
N SER A 28 15.64 -6.16 4.94
CA SER A 28 14.35 -6.78 5.23
C SER A 28 13.21 -5.76 5.23
N LEU A 29 12.06 -6.24 4.84
CA LEU A 29 10.80 -5.54 4.90
C LEU A 29 9.92 -6.22 5.93
N HIS A 30 9.54 -5.50 6.95
CA HIS A 30 8.66 -5.96 8.01
C HIS A 30 7.30 -5.30 7.85
N TRP A 31 6.22 -6.07 8.00
CA TRP A 31 4.90 -5.46 7.96
C TRP A 31 3.92 -6.11 8.92
N VAL A 32 2.97 -5.28 9.35
CA VAL A 32 1.78 -5.68 10.10
C VAL A 32 0.57 -5.10 9.41
N ARG A 33 -0.48 -5.89 9.28
CA ARG A 33 -1.72 -5.46 8.65
C ARG A 33 -2.91 -5.61 9.61
N ALA A 34 -3.69 -4.56 9.75
CA ALA A 34 -4.93 -4.53 10.52
C ALA A 34 -6.10 -4.15 9.61
N GLY A 35 -6.62 -5.11 8.84
CA GLY A 35 -7.77 -4.92 7.96
C GLY A 35 -7.52 -4.07 6.70
N HIS A 36 -6.40 -3.38 6.59
CA HIS A 36 -6.06 -2.56 5.42
C HIS A 36 -5.79 -3.44 4.18
N PRO A 37 -6.07 -2.99 2.94
CA PRO A 37 -5.66 -3.70 1.74
C PRO A 37 -4.16 -4.04 1.74
N PRO A 38 -3.75 -5.21 1.21
CA PRO A 38 -2.34 -5.58 1.17
C PRO A 38 -1.53 -4.59 0.33
N ALA A 39 -0.38 -4.15 0.83
CA ALA A 39 0.58 -3.41 0.03
C ALA A 39 1.10 -4.29 -1.12
N LEU A 40 1.46 -3.65 -2.23
CA LEU A 40 2.10 -4.30 -3.37
C LEU A 40 3.61 -4.11 -3.30
N LEU A 41 4.35 -5.17 -3.53
CA LEU A 41 5.79 -5.14 -3.80
C LEU A 41 6.00 -5.52 -5.26
N TYR A 42 6.61 -4.64 -6.03
CA TYR A 42 7.00 -4.88 -7.41
C TYR A 42 8.52 -5.05 -7.52
N ASP A 43 8.93 -6.15 -8.13
CA ASP A 43 10.30 -6.43 -8.51
C ASP A 43 10.45 -6.19 -10.03
N PRO A 44 11.11 -5.09 -10.45
CA PRO A 44 11.29 -4.79 -11.87
C PRO A 44 12.21 -5.78 -12.59
N SER A 45 13.12 -6.43 -11.87
CA SER A 45 14.08 -7.38 -12.49
C SER A 45 13.42 -8.68 -12.91
N ALA A 46 12.43 -9.12 -12.16
CA ALA A 46 11.63 -10.32 -12.43
C ALA A 46 10.28 -10.00 -13.08
N ASP A 47 9.96 -8.72 -13.31
CA ASP A 47 8.63 -8.22 -13.72
C ASP A 47 7.49 -8.85 -12.90
N ARG A 48 7.61 -8.80 -11.59
CA ARG A 48 6.72 -9.53 -10.70
C ARG A 48 6.14 -8.66 -9.61
N PHE A 49 4.81 -8.68 -9.49
CA PHE A 49 4.09 -8.15 -8.35
C PHE A 49 3.84 -9.24 -7.30
N ARG A 50 3.97 -8.86 -6.03
CA ARG A 50 3.54 -9.64 -4.87
C ARG A 50 2.71 -8.78 -3.95
N GLN A 51 1.67 -9.34 -3.37
CA GLN A 51 0.93 -8.71 -2.29
C GLN A 51 1.60 -9.05 -0.95
N LEU A 52 1.82 -8.06 -0.11
CA LEU A 52 2.28 -8.23 1.26
C LEU A 52 1.08 -8.66 2.13
N ILE A 53 0.72 -9.93 1.98
CA ILE A 53 -0.41 -10.53 2.68
C ILE A 53 -0.07 -10.66 4.16
N GLY A 54 -1.07 -10.47 5.03
CA GLY A 54 -0.97 -10.67 6.46
C GLY A 54 -2.36 -10.79 7.07
N ARG A 55 -2.50 -11.57 8.11
CA ARG A 55 -3.73 -11.69 8.88
C ARG A 55 -3.85 -10.49 9.80
N GLY A 56 -5.05 -9.95 9.95
CA GLY A 56 -5.30 -8.88 10.91
C GLY A 56 -6.71 -8.33 10.77
N LEU A 57 -7.45 -8.35 11.87
CA LEU A 57 -8.73 -7.64 11.99
C LEU A 57 -8.46 -6.13 11.99
N PRO A 58 -9.40 -5.31 11.51
CA PRO A 58 -9.34 -3.87 11.73
C PRO A 58 -9.17 -3.53 13.21
N LEU A 59 -8.49 -2.43 13.48
CA LEU A 59 -8.35 -1.92 14.83
C LEU A 59 -9.73 -1.49 15.38
N GLY A 60 -9.98 -1.77 16.65
CA GLY A 60 -11.25 -1.45 17.31
C GLY A 60 -12.28 -2.58 17.30
N VAL A 61 -12.07 -3.65 16.52
CA VAL A 61 -13.03 -4.77 16.42
C VAL A 61 -12.90 -5.73 17.60
N ASP A 62 -11.68 -6.06 18.01
CA ASP A 62 -11.40 -6.99 19.13
C ASP A 62 -10.18 -6.48 19.91
N ASP A 63 -10.37 -6.12 21.17
CA ASP A 63 -9.32 -5.54 22.03
C ASP A 63 -8.25 -6.58 22.43
N GLN A 64 -8.55 -7.87 22.35
CA GLN A 64 -7.64 -8.98 22.65
C GLN A 64 -6.87 -9.46 21.42
N TYR A 65 -7.24 -9.00 20.21
CA TYR A 65 -6.59 -9.44 18.99
C TYR A 65 -5.10 -9.06 18.97
N ARG A 66 -4.24 -10.06 18.65
CA ARG A 66 -2.80 -9.90 18.53
C ARG A 66 -2.43 -9.91 17.07
N TYR A 67 -1.71 -8.86 16.65
CA TYR A 67 -1.23 -8.73 15.28
C TYR A 67 0.11 -9.46 15.13
N GLU A 68 0.27 -10.13 14.01
CA GLU A 68 1.49 -10.83 13.63
C GLU A 68 2.35 -9.95 12.73
N GLU A 69 3.66 -9.95 12.97
CA GLU A 69 4.64 -9.34 12.08
C GLU A 69 5.05 -10.37 11.02
N TYR A 70 5.09 -9.91 9.77
CA TYR A 70 5.59 -10.67 8.63
C TYR A 70 6.88 -10.05 8.16
N ILE A 71 7.78 -10.87 7.60
CA ILE A 71 9.11 -10.44 7.17
C ILE A 71 9.37 -10.97 5.77
N ASP A 72 9.92 -10.12 4.94
CA ASP A 72 10.48 -10.46 3.63
C ASP A 72 11.93 -9.98 3.59
N THR A 73 12.83 -10.83 3.15
CA THR A 73 14.25 -10.52 3.04
C THR A 73 14.68 -10.42 1.58
N GLY A 74 15.77 -9.70 1.32
CA GLY A 74 16.32 -9.62 -0.02
C GLY A 74 15.73 -8.52 -0.89
N LEU A 75 15.26 -7.43 -0.28
CA LEU A 75 14.94 -6.22 -1.03
C LEU A 75 16.16 -5.71 -1.79
N CYS A 76 15.95 -5.45 -3.07
CA CYS A 76 16.98 -4.95 -3.97
C CYS A 76 16.67 -3.52 -4.44
N ALA A 77 17.72 -2.82 -4.86
CA ALA A 77 17.55 -1.53 -5.53
C ALA A 77 16.56 -1.65 -6.71
N GLY A 78 15.71 -0.66 -6.85
CA GLY A 78 14.65 -0.64 -7.85
C GLY A 78 13.33 -1.27 -7.41
N HIS A 79 13.27 -2.07 -6.34
CA HIS A 79 12.00 -2.57 -5.82
C HIS A 79 11.08 -1.41 -5.44
N ILE A 80 9.79 -1.56 -5.73
CA ILE A 80 8.76 -0.55 -5.49
C ILE A 80 7.71 -1.12 -4.57
N ILE A 81 7.41 -0.37 -3.50
CA ILE A 81 6.35 -0.69 -2.55
C ILE A 81 5.24 0.33 -2.76
N ALA A 82 4.01 -0.13 -2.99
CA ALA A 82 2.83 0.71 -3.12
C ALA A 82 1.79 0.31 -2.07
N ILE A 83 1.38 1.29 -1.26
CA ILE A 83 0.32 1.14 -0.25
C ILE A 83 -0.81 2.05 -0.67
N GLY A 84 -1.99 1.50 -0.89
CA GLY A 84 -3.15 2.29 -1.33
C GLY A 84 -4.43 1.88 -0.64
N THR A 85 -5.39 2.80 -0.62
CA THR A 85 -6.77 2.50 -0.26
C THR A 85 -7.49 1.85 -1.45
N ASP A 86 -8.57 1.14 -1.16
CA ASP A 86 -9.44 0.49 -2.16
C ASP A 86 -10.07 1.50 -3.13
N GLY A 87 -10.24 2.75 -2.71
CA GLY A 87 -10.67 3.83 -3.59
C GLY A 87 -9.84 3.99 -4.88
N ILE A 88 -8.60 3.43 -4.93
CA ILE A 88 -7.80 3.43 -6.16
C ILE A 88 -8.41 2.50 -7.20
N TRP A 89 -8.55 1.21 -6.88
CA TRP A 89 -9.02 0.20 -7.86
C TRP A 89 -10.53 0.11 -7.97
N GLU A 90 -11.27 0.70 -7.02
CA GLU A 90 -12.72 0.86 -7.06
C GLU A 90 -13.15 2.17 -7.74
N ALA A 91 -12.21 3.09 -8.03
CA ALA A 91 -12.51 4.28 -8.83
C ALA A 91 -13.22 3.89 -10.13
N SER A 92 -14.37 4.52 -10.41
CA SER A 92 -15.24 4.11 -11.51
C SER A 92 -15.30 5.18 -12.60
N ASP A 93 -15.45 4.73 -13.85
CA ASP A 93 -15.80 5.60 -14.97
C ASP A 93 -17.33 5.90 -14.99
N ARG A 94 -17.80 6.68 -15.96
CA ARG A 94 -19.21 7.03 -16.13
C ARG A 94 -20.10 5.83 -16.46
N GLN A 95 -19.53 4.73 -16.95
CA GLN A 95 -20.21 3.47 -17.25
C GLN A 95 -20.18 2.50 -16.06
N ARG A 96 -19.61 2.91 -14.92
CA ARG A 96 -19.41 2.10 -13.71
C ARG A 96 -18.44 0.93 -13.89
N ASN A 97 -17.51 1.04 -14.82
CA ASN A 97 -16.38 0.10 -14.85
C ASN A 97 -15.36 0.54 -13.81
N ASN A 98 -14.82 -0.40 -13.05
CA ASN A 98 -13.78 -0.12 -12.07
C ASN A 98 -12.42 0.01 -12.74
N TYR A 99 -11.58 0.89 -12.21
CA TYR A 99 -10.18 1.07 -12.61
C TYR A 99 -9.39 -0.23 -12.53
N GLY A 100 -9.56 -0.95 -11.42
CA GLY A 100 -9.04 -2.29 -11.20
C GLY A 100 -7.57 -2.35 -10.82
N LEU A 101 -7.23 -3.37 -10.04
CA LEU A 101 -5.88 -3.61 -9.55
C LEU A 101 -4.89 -3.90 -10.71
N GLY A 102 -5.36 -4.54 -11.78
CA GLY A 102 -4.53 -4.85 -12.95
C GLY A 102 -4.00 -3.59 -13.64
N ARG A 103 -4.86 -2.59 -13.86
CA ARG A 103 -4.47 -1.30 -14.44
C ARG A 103 -3.53 -0.53 -13.50
N PHE A 104 -3.80 -0.53 -12.21
CA PHE A 104 -2.91 0.04 -11.21
C PHE A 104 -1.49 -0.55 -11.28
N CYS A 105 -1.37 -1.88 -11.32
CA CYS A 105 -0.09 -2.57 -11.49
C CYS A 105 0.59 -2.19 -12.81
N GLU A 106 -0.18 -2.10 -13.90
CA GLU A 106 0.38 -1.76 -15.23
C GLU A 106 0.97 -0.36 -15.27
N VAL A 107 0.32 0.63 -14.65
CA VAL A 107 0.86 1.98 -14.55
C VAL A 107 2.16 2.00 -13.74
N ILE A 108 2.24 1.27 -12.62
CA ILE A 108 3.47 1.14 -11.84
C ILE A 108 4.57 0.50 -12.69
N ARG A 109 4.27 -0.59 -13.39
CA ARG A 109 5.22 -1.32 -14.27
C ARG A 109 5.81 -0.40 -15.34
N GLN A 110 4.96 0.31 -16.07
CA GLN A 110 5.37 1.20 -17.16
C GLN A 110 6.25 2.37 -16.69
N ASN A 111 6.08 2.78 -15.43
CA ASN A 111 6.80 3.91 -14.85
C ASN A 111 7.89 3.49 -13.86
N ALA A 112 8.21 2.19 -13.75
CA ALA A 112 9.12 1.66 -12.74
C ALA A 112 10.55 2.23 -12.81
N GLY A 113 10.98 2.72 -13.96
CA GLY A 113 12.27 3.40 -14.14
C GLY A 113 12.33 4.80 -13.52
N LEU A 114 11.19 5.40 -13.19
CA LEU A 114 11.08 6.77 -12.70
C LEU A 114 11.26 6.85 -11.17
N SER A 115 11.24 8.07 -10.63
CA SER A 115 11.24 8.30 -9.19
C SER A 115 9.90 7.88 -8.56
N ALA A 116 9.87 7.61 -7.25
CA ALA A 116 8.65 7.30 -6.52
C ALA A 116 7.57 8.39 -6.70
N GLN A 117 7.97 9.66 -6.68
CA GLN A 117 7.08 10.80 -6.92
C GLN A 117 6.47 10.76 -8.33
N ALA A 118 7.27 10.49 -9.35
CA ALA A 118 6.77 10.43 -10.74
C ALA A 118 5.84 9.22 -10.96
N ILE A 119 6.10 8.08 -10.31
CA ILE A 119 5.21 6.92 -10.33
C ILE A 119 3.86 7.27 -9.70
N LEU A 120 3.88 7.93 -8.53
CA LEU A 120 2.67 8.39 -7.84
C LEU A 120 1.85 9.33 -8.73
N GLU A 121 2.49 10.33 -9.35
CA GLU A 121 1.85 11.26 -10.26
C GLU A 121 1.26 10.56 -11.50
N ALA A 122 1.97 9.58 -12.06
CA ALA A 122 1.49 8.78 -13.18
C ALA A 122 0.21 8.03 -12.83
N VAL A 123 0.14 7.42 -11.64
CA VAL A 123 -1.06 6.72 -11.16
C VAL A 123 -2.25 7.69 -11.02
N PHE A 124 -2.06 8.83 -10.36
CA PHE A 124 -3.16 9.80 -10.20
C PHE A 124 -3.64 10.38 -11.53
N ASN A 125 -2.72 10.65 -12.46
CA ASN A 125 -3.06 11.12 -13.79
C ASN A 125 -3.85 10.08 -14.60
N ASP A 126 -3.47 8.80 -14.48
CA ASP A 126 -4.17 7.71 -15.15
C ASP A 126 -5.56 7.48 -14.57
N ILE A 127 -5.73 7.50 -13.23
CA ILE A 127 -7.04 7.45 -12.57
C ILE A 127 -7.92 8.61 -13.05
N LYS A 128 -7.39 9.83 -13.05
CA LYS A 128 -8.13 11.02 -13.51
C LYS A 128 -8.58 10.88 -14.95
N THR A 129 -7.73 10.36 -15.81
CA THR A 129 -8.04 10.12 -17.22
C THR A 129 -9.09 9.02 -17.37
N PHE A 130 -8.98 7.94 -16.61
CA PHE A 130 -9.93 6.82 -16.63
C PHE A 130 -11.33 7.24 -16.18
N THR A 131 -11.41 7.96 -15.06
CA THR A 131 -12.71 8.38 -14.51
C THR A 131 -13.41 9.44 -15.35
N MET A 132 -12.68 10.17 -16.23
CA MET A 132 -13.24 11.20 -17.11
C MET A 132 -14.16 12.19 -16.38
N GLY A 133 -13.82 12.53 -15.12
CA GLY A 133 -14.60 13.43 -14.28
C GLY A 133 -15.90 12.81 -13.72
N ALA A 134 -15.99 11.49 -13.66
CA ALA A 134 -17.02 10.84 -12.83
C ALA A 134 -16.83 11.24 -11.35
N ARG A 135 -17.90 11.19 -10.58
CA ARG A 135 -17.82 11.52 -9.14
C ARG A 135 -16.96 10.49 -8.43
N GLN A 136 -16.00 10.97 -7.67
CA GLN A 136 -15.23 10.12 -6.75
C GLN A 136 -16.17 9.63 -5.63
N GLU A 137 -16.24 8.31 -5.44
CA GLU A 137 -17.14 7.68 -4.47
C GLU A 137 -16.45 7.45 -3.12
N ASP A 138 -15.12 7.29 -3.11
CA ASP A 138 -14.32 7.07 -1.90
C ASP A 138 -12.98 7.83 -1.95
N ASP A 139 -12.34 7.97 -0.79
CA ASP A 139 -11.05 8.64 -0.66
C ASP A 139 -9.92 7.81 -1.28
N ILE A 140 -9.10 8.45 -2.08
CA ILE A 140 -7.95 7.85 -2.74
C ILE A 140 -6.68 8.29 -2.03
N THR A 141 -6.02 7.34 -1.37
CA THR A 141 -4.71 7.55 -0.77
C THR A 141 -3.71 6.58 -1.37
N LEU A 142 -2.54 7.08 -1.75
CA LEU A 142 -1.44 6.27 -2.29
C LEU A 142 -0.11 6.72 -1.70
N LEU A 143 0.66 5.75 -1.22
CA LEU A 143 2.06 5.92 -0.87
C LEU A 143 2.89 5.03 -1.78
N VAL A 144 3.95 5.60 -2.36
CA VAL A 144 4.92 4.87 -3.17
C VAL A 144 6.31 5.03 -2.56
N ALA A 145 6.97 3.93 -2.26
CA ALA A 145 8.36 3.90 -1.85
C ALA A 145 9.17 3.10 -2.88
N LYS A 146 10.35 3.62 -3.27
CA LYS A 146 11.27 2.93 -4.16
C LYS A 146 12.61 2.72 -3.47
N VAL A 147 13.11 1.50 -3.50
CA VAL A 147 14.39 1.15 -2.91
C VAL A 147 15.51 1.75 -3.76
N GLY A 148 16.30 2.63 -3.16
CA GLY A 148 17.41 3.32 -3.83
C GLY A 148 18.64 2.42 -3.99
N GLU A 149 19.56 2.84 -4.87
CA GLU A 149 20.84 2.15 -5.10
C GLU A 149 21.81 2.30 -3.92
N ASN A 150 21.81 3.47 -3.27
CA ASN A 150 22.70 3.78 -2.16
C ASN A 150 22.04 3.43 -0.82
N LEU A 151 22.15 2.18 -0.42
CA LEU A 151 21.75 1.70 0.90
C LEU A 151 22.89 1.94 1.92
N GLN A 152 23.27 3.21 2.13
CA GLN A 152 24.16 3.56 3.24
C GLN A 152 23.43 3.31 4.58
N PRO A 153 24.13 2.82 5.63
CA PRO A 153 23.54 2.72 6.95
C PRO A 153 23.00 4.09 7.39
N GLY A 154 21.76 4.17 7.73
CA GLY A 154 21.10 5.40 8.17
C GLY A 154 19.94 5.03 9.11
N PRO A 155 19.24 6.02 9.70
CA PRO A 155 18.13 5.73 10.57
C PRO A 155 17.05 4.92 9.85
N ASP A 156 16.43 4.00 10.58
CA ASP A 156 15.28 3.23 10.11
C ASP A 156 14.14 4.17 9.78
N TYR A 157 13.47 3.93 8.66
CA TYR A 157 12.24 4.63 8.28
C TYR A 157 11.03 3.76 8.56
N VAL A 158 10.09 4.34 9.29
CA VAL A 158 8.77 3.76 9.56
C VAL A 158 7.76 4.50 8.70
N ILE A 159 6.96 3.78 7.94
CA ILE A 159 5.89 4.29 7.07
C ILE A 159 4.54 3.80 7.58
#